data_8bb54043d6ff2c9f1e658e947f514e54
#
_entry.id   8bb54043d6ff2c9f1e658e947f514e54
#
_cell.length_a   1.000
_cell.length_b   1.000
_cell.length_c   1.000
_cell.angle_alpha   90.00
_cell.angle_beta   90.00
_cell.angle_gamma   90.00
#
_symmetry.space_group_name_H-M   'P 1'
#
loop_
_entity.id
_entity.type
_entity.pdbx_description
1 polymer ?
#
loop_
_entity_poly.entity_id
_entity_poly.type
_entity_poly.pdbx_seq_one_letter_code
_entity_poly.pdbx_strand_id
1 'polypeptide(L)'
;MVSIQTFWARLLLQKIIRDNGETLYRHTTGPVWWGKYDNKDKYISITDCSGFVNALLCQSFNLTTQDLYNWFGTKRPYASTYYKSFVDNNGFEGFYNLNNAAIGDFIAINFLPGTGGGRNTGHIVLIDGSPTLKDNSSPIINDTLQWIVPIIDQSSHHGTSDTRYSDKPYTGLGKGLMRFYTDKSGTLSGYTWSLLDVSLYINISKHPLIIGRLNNANLEPNIPINI
;
A
#
# COMPACT_ATOMS: atom_id res chain seq x y z
N MET A 1 17.11 -5.42 -7.25
CA MET A 1 16.81 -4.11 -7.90
C MET A 1 15.53 -3.59 -7.30
N VAL A 2 15.45 -2.31 -6.94
CA VAL A 2 14.22 -1.68 -6.42
C VAL A 2 13.29 -1.41 -7.60
N SER A 3 12.00 -1.76 -7.49
CA SER A 3 11.02 -1.51 -8.55
C SER A 3 10.79 0.01 -8.72
N ILE A 4 10.37 0.43 -9.92
CA ILE A 4 10.18 1.86 -10.22
C ILE A 4 9.09 2.49 -9.33
N GLN A 5 8.01 1.77 -9.03
CA GLN A 5 6.97 2.26 -8.11
C GLN A 5 7.49 2.44 -6.68
N THR A 6 8.34 1.54 -6.20
CA THR A 6 8.98 1.70 -4.88
C THR A 6 9.92 2.91 -4.86
N PHE A 7 10.67 3.13 -5.94
CA PHE A 7 11.51 4.31 -6.07
C PHE A 7 10.69 5.59 -5.95
N TRP A 8 9.61 5.75 -6.73
CA TRP A 8 8.78 6.95 -6.71
C TRP A 8 8.05 7.15 -5.37
N ALA A 9 7.59 6.07 -4.73
CA ALA A 9 6.96 6.14 -3.41
C ALA A 9 7.95 6.64 -2.34
N ARG A 10 9.16 6.07 -2.31
CA ARG A 10 10.22 6.48 -1.38
C ARG A 10 10.67 7.92 -1.62
N LEU A 11 10.81 8.32 -2.88
CA LEU A 11 11.20 9.69 -3.23
C LEU A 11 10.17 10.70 -2.72
N LEU A 12 8.87 10.48 -2.98
CA LEU A 12 7.82 11.38 -2.51
C LEU A 12 7.80 11.46 -0.99
N LEU A 13 7.84 10.31 -0.30
CA LEU A 13 7.87 10.26 1.17
C LEU A 13 9.08 11.02 1.74
N GLN A 14 10.27 10.78 1.19
CA GLN A 14 11.49 11.46 1.61
C GLN A 14 11.38 12.99 1.43
N LYS A 15 10.83 13.43 0.29
CA LYS A 15 10.65 14.83 -0.02
C LYS A 15 9.59 15.50 0.87
N ILE A 16 8.51 14.82 1.17
CA ILE A 16 7.51 15.30 2.13
C ILE A 16 8.14 15.53 3.50
N ILE A 17 8.93 14.57 3.99
CA ILE A 17 9.55 14.65 5.32
C ILE A 17 10.66 15.72 5.39
N ARG A 18 11.52 15.83 4.35
CA ARG A 18 12.71 16.67 4.39
C ARG A 18 12.48 18.08 3.87
N ASP A 19 11.63 18.24 2.88
CA ASP A 19 11.45 19.50 2.14
C ASP A 19 10.13 20.20 2.53
N ASN A 20 9.58 19.91 3.70
CA ASN A 20 8.31 20.48 4.20
C ASN A 20 7.14 20.31 3.23
N GLY A 21 7.04 19.13 2.59
CA GLY A 21 5.88 18.80 1.76
C GLY A 21 4.61 18.63 2.59
N GLU A 22 3.49 18.49 1.89
CA GLU A 22 2.18 18.38 2.51
C GLU A 22 1.63 16.96 2.37
N THR A 23 1.13 16.38 3.46
CA THR A 23 0.43 15.09 3.39
C THR A 23 -0.76 15.06 4.32
N LEU A 24 -1.85 14.43 3.86
CA LEU A 24 -3.05 14.26 4.65
C LEU A 24 -3.89 13.10 4.12
N TYR A 25 -4.31 12.19 4.98
CA TYR A 25 -5.25 11.13 4.62
C TYR A 25 -6.68 11.67 4.52
N ARG A 26 -7.30 11.50 3.36
CA ARG A 26 -8.70 11.89 3.09
C ARG A 26 -9.38 10.88 2.18
N HIS A 27 -10.63 10.55 2.45
CA HIS A 27 -11.49 9.73 1.56
C HIS A 27 -12.04 10.53 0.35
N THR A 28 -11.24 11.44 -0.18
CA THR A 28 -11.58 12.27 -1.34
C THR A 28 -10.44 12.23 -2.35
N THR A 29 -10.75 12.48 -3.61
CA THR A 29 -9.72 12.72 -4.62
C THR A 29 -9.01 14.03 -4.30
N GLY A 30 -7.71 13.97 -4.12
CA GLY A 30 -6.86 15.13 -3.85
C GLY A 30 -5.53 15.01 -4.61
N PRO A 31 -4.69 16.05 -4.55
CA PRO A 31 -3.44 16.08 -5.27
C PRO A 31 -2.42 15.08 -4.69
N VAL A 32 -1.68 14.43 -5.60
CA VAL A 32 -0.43 13.74 -5.31
C VAL A 32 0.58 14.27 -6.32
N TRP A 33 1.61 15.00 -5.84
CA TRP A 33 2.57 15.70 -6.68
C TRP A 33 4.00 15.38 -6.27
N TRP A 34 4.85 15.10 -7.26
CA TRP A 34 6.28 14.84 -7.08
C TRP A 34 7.15 16.08 -7.35
N GLY A 35 6.60 17.29 -7.14
CA GLY A 35 7.31 18.54 -7.26
C GLY A 35 7.87 18.75 -8.66
N LYS A 36 9.14 19.05 -8.76
CA LYS A 36 9.80 19.32 -10.06
C LYS A 36 9.68 18.17 -11.08
N TYR A 37 9.40 16.95 -10.65
CA TYR A 37 9.29 15.79 -11.55
C TYR A 37 7.95 15.72 -12.30
N ASP A 38 6.96 16.48 -11.88
CA ASP A 38 5.67 16.65 -12.54
C ASP A 38 5.33 18.14 -12.78
N ASN A 39 6.36 18.99 -12.85
CA ASN A 39 6.27 20.45 -13.07
C ASN A 39 5.41 21.16 -11.99
N LYS A 40 5.58 20.77 -10.73
CA LYS A 40 4.95 21.39 -9.57
C LYS A 40 6.02 21.96 -8.62
N ASP A 41 5.64 22.99 -7.88
CA ASP A 41 6.54 23.64 -6.91
C ASP A 41 6.64 22.89 -5.60
N LYS A 42 5.68 21.99 -5.31
CA LYS A 42 5.56 21.30 -4.02
C LYS A 42 5.46 19.79 -4.17
N TYR A 43 5.89 19.09 -3.11
CA TYR A 43 5.67 17.65 -2.90
C TYR A 43 4.43 17.48 -2.04
N ILE A 44 3.39 16.84 -2.57
CA ILE A 44 2.08 16.73 -1.92
C ILE A 44 1.54 15.30 -2.04
N SER A 45 0.91 14.81 -0.96
CA SER A 45 0.07 13.61 -0.99
C SER A 45 -1.16 13.82 -0.10
N ILE A 46 -2.26 14.30 -0.66
CA ILE A 46 -3.52 14.55 0.03
C ILE A 46 -4.60 13.71 -0.63
N THR A 47 -4.79 12.47 -0.16
CA THR A 47 -5.72 11.50 -0.77
C THR A 47 -5.96 10.33 0.20
N ASP A 48 -6.64 9.26 -0.25
CA ASP A 48 -6.71 7.97 0.43
C ASP A 48 -5.66 6.97 -0.11
N CYS A 49 -5.66 5.75 0.45
CA CYS A 49 -4.72 4.69 0.09
C CYS A 49 -4.72 4.37 -1.41
N SER A 50 -5.89 4.19 -2.00
CA SER A 50 -6.03 3.87 -3.43
C SER A 50 -5.74 5.07 -4.32
N GLY A 51 -6.05 6.27 -3.90
CA GLY A 51 -5.69 7.50 -4.62
C GLY A 51 -4.17 7.70 -4.72
N PHE A 52 -3.43 7.37 -3.65
CA PHE A 52 -1.98 7.35 -3.70
C PHE A 52 -1.46 6.31 -4.70
N VAL A 53 -1.97 5.06 -4.66
CA VAL A 53 -1.54 4.00 -5.60
C VAL A 53 -1.88 4.36 -7.04
N ASN A 54 -3.05 4.95 -7.31
CA ASN A 54 -3.41 5.44 -8.65
C ASN A 54 -2.37 6.45 -9.17
N ALA A 55 -2.06 7.46 -8.37
CA ALA A 55 -1.07 8.47 -8.73
C ALA A 55 0.33 7.86 -8.87
N LEU A 56 0.69 6.92 -7.98
CA LEU A 56 1.97 6.22 -8.03
C LEU A 56 2.15 5.42 -9.32
N LEU A 57 1.14 4.69 -9.77
CA LEU A 57 1.18 3.96 -11.04
C LEU A 57 1.30 4.93 -12.22
N CYS A 58 0.52 6.02 -12.22
CA CYS A 58 0.62 7.06 -13.25
C CYS A 58 2.03 7.65 -13.30
N GLN A 59 2.60 8.03 -12.16
CA GLN A 59 3.96 8.58 -12.09
C GLN A 59 5.03 7.57 -12.47
N SER A 60 4.87 6.30 -12.07
CA SER A 60 5.87 5.26 -12.31
C SER A 60 5.97 4.83 -13.77
N PHE A 61 4.89 4.96 -14.54
CA PHE A 61 4.79 4.39 -15.90
C PHE A 61 4.20 5.37 -16.92
N ASN A 62 4.21 6.67 -16.64
CA ASN A 62 3.66 7.71 -17.52
C ASN A 62 2.19 7.47 -17.93
N LEU A 63 1.41 6.82 -17.04
CA LEU A 63 0.01 6.54 -17.31
C LEU A 63 -0.86 7.78 -17.05
N THR A 64 -1.97 7.85 -17.78
CA THR A 64 -3.02 8.84 -17.60
C THR A 64 -4.21 8.25 -16.84
N THR A 65 -5.13 9.08 -16.39
CA THR A 65 -6.40 8.60 -15.83
C THR A 65 -7.26 7.85 -16.87
N GLN A 66 -7.03 8.09 -18.16
CA GLN A 66 -7.69 7.32 -19.22
C GLN A 66 -7.11 5.92 -19.34
N ASP A 67 -5.80 5.75 -19.11
CA ASP A 67 -5.16 4.43 -19.08
C ASP A 67 -5.66 3.62 -17.87
N LEU A 68 -5.84 4.26 -16.71
CA LEU A 68 -6.49 3.61 -15.56
C LEU A 68 -7.93 3.19 -15.90
N TYR A 69 -8.69 4.02 -16.63
CA TYR A 69 -10.04 3.65 -17.07
C TYR A 69 -10.03 2.45 -18.03
N ASN A 70 -9.12 2.43 -18.99
CA ASN A 70 -8.97 1.33 -19.93
C ASN A 70 -8.58 0.03 -19.23
N TRP A 71 -7.77 0.11 -18.17
CA TRP A 71 -7.29 -1.02 -17.40
C TRP A 71 -8.33 -1.55 -16.40
N PHE A 72 -8.90 -0.66 -15.57
CA PHE A 72 -9.74 -1.02 -14.43
C PHE A 72 -11.24 -0.78 -14.62
N GLY A 73 -11.65 -0.19 -15.77
CA GLY A 73 -13.01 0.23 -16.02
C GLY A 73 -13.45 1.48 -15.23
N THR A 74 -12.51 2.13 -14.54
CA THR A 74 -12.74 3.37 -13.77
C THR A 74 -11.51 4.25 -13.76
N LYS A 75 -11.71 5.57 -13.83
CA LYS A 75 -10.61 6.56 -13.72
C LYS A 75 -10.03 6.65 -12.30
N ARG A 76 -10.73 6.10 -11.33
CA ARG A 76 -10.35 6.07 -9.92
C ARG A 76 -10.57 4.69 -9.30
N PRO A 77 -9.66 3.74 -9.56
CA PRO A 77 -9.69 2.43 -8.89
C PRO A 77 -9.65 2.60 -7.35
N TYR A 78 -10.50 1.84 -6.66
CA TYR A 78 -10.52 1.73 -5.20
C TYR A 78 -9.75 0.51 -4.73
N ALA A 79 -9.58 0.35 -3.42
CA ALA A 79 -8.91 -0.82 -2.85
C ALA A 79 -9.58 -2.14 -3.28
N SER A 80 -10.92 -2.19 -3.31
CA SER A 80 -11.68 -3.33 -3.82
C SER A 80 -11.47 -3.60 -5.32
N THR A 81 -11.23 -2.55 -6.12
CA THR A 81 -10.91 -2.68 -7.55
C THR A 81 -9.54 -3.35 -7.72
N TYR A 82 -8.54 -2.93 -6.94
CA TYR A 82 -7.22 -3.57 -6.93
C TYR A 82 -7.30 -5.02 -6.46
N TYR A 83 -8.04 -5.28 -5.36
CA TYR A 83 -8.26 -6.63 -4.88
C TYR A 83 -8.82 -7.54 -6.00
N LYS A 84 -9.89 -7.08 -6.69
CA LYS A 84 -10.45 -7.82 -7.82
C LYS A 84 -9.45 -8.01 -8.96
N SER A 85 -8.68 -6.97 -9.31
CA SER A 85 -7.65 -7.04 -10.36
C SER A 85 -6.59 -8.08 -10.04
N PHE A 86 -6.18 -8.21 -8.75
CA PHE A 86 -5.20 -9.22 -8.32
C PHE A 86 -5.80 -10.63 -8.39
N VAL A 87 -7.04 -10.81 -7.94
CA VAL A 87 -7.76 -12.10 -8.05
C VAL A 87 -7.91 -12.54 -9.51
N ASP A 88 -8.24 -11.61 -10.40
CA ASP A 88 -8.46 -11.88 -11.82
C ASP A 88 -7.15 -11.92 -12.63
N ASN A 89 -6.00 -11.67 -12.03
CA ASN A 89 -4.70 -11.49 -12.70
C ASN A 89 -4.73 -10.43 -13.82
N ASN A 90 -5.52 -9.36 -13.62
CA ASN A 90 -5.65 -8.28 -14.59
C ASN A 90 -4.53 -7.23 -14.40
N GLY A 91 -3.44 -7.37 -15.16
CA GLY A 91 -2.25 -6.51 -15.08
C GLY A 91 -1.37 -6.75 -13.85
N PHE A 92 -1.73 -7.70 -13.02
CA PHE A 92 -0.98 -8.17 -11.86
C PHE A 92 -0.97 -9.69 -11.82
N GLU A 93 0.08 -10.26 -11.25
CA GLU A 93 0.11 -11.62 -10.77
C GLU A 93 -0.39 -11.64 -9.33
N GLY A 94 -1.56 -12.23 -9.09
CA GLY A 94 -2.16 -12.35 -7.76
C GLY A 94 -1.75 -13.64 -7.05
N PHE A 95 -1.37 -13.57 -5.78
CA PHE A 95 -1.01 -14.73 -4.98
C PHE A 95 -1.26 -14.51 -3.49
N TYR A 96 -1.28 -15.61 -2.71
CA TYR A 96 -1.61 -15.60 -1.28
C TYR A 96 -0.45 -16.00 -0.39
N ASN A 97 0.67 -16.49 -0.95
CA ASN A 97 1.81 -16.95 -0.17
C ASN A 97 2.78 -15.80 0.11
N LEU A 98 2.89 -15.41 1.39
CA LEU A 98 3.74 -14.29 1.82
C LEU A 98 5.24 -14.57 1.64
N ASN A 99 5.67 -15.84 1.58
CA ASN A 99 7.06 -16.20 1.30
C ASN A 99 7.51 -15.73 -0.09
N ASN A 100 6.57 -15.57 -1.03
CA ASN A 100 6.85 -15.14 -2.40
C ASN A 100 6.81 -13.62 -2.56
N ALA A 101 6.41 -12.88 -1.50
CA ALA A 101 6.29 -11.43 -1.55
C ALA A 101 7.66 -10.75 -1.63
N ALA A 102 7.71 -9.70 -2.42
CA ALA A 102 8.93 -8.92 -2.65
C ALA A 102 8.66 -7.42 -2.52
N ILE A 103 9.74 -6.64 -2.39
CA ILE A 103 9.69 -5.18 -2.43
C ILE A 103 9.07 -4.73 -3.76
N GLY A 104 8.05 -3.89 -3.68
CA GLY A 104 7.32 -3.39 -4.84
C GLY A 104 6.02 -4.12 -5.14
N ASP A 105 5.74 -5.25 -4.50
CA ASP A 105 4.43 -5.87 -4.54
C ASP A 105 3.42 -5.02 -3.74
N PHE A 106 2.14 -5.17 -4.04
CA PHE A 106 1.06 -4.53 -3.29
C PHE A 106 0.29 -5.57 -2.48
N ILE A 107 -0.26 -5.18 -1.33
CA ILE A 107 -1.26 -5.97 -0.62
C ILE A 107 -2.59 -5.20 -0.68
N ALA A 108 -3.60 -5.80 -1.29
CA ALA A 108 -4.95 -5.27 -1.31
C ALA A 108 -5.81 -6.01 -0.28
N ILE A 109 -6.43 -5.25 0.61
CA ILE A 109 -7.35 -5.72 1.66
C ILE A 109 -8.75 -5.26 1.26
N ASN A 110 -9.68 -6.20 1.06
CA ASN A 110 -11.05 -5.92 0.67
C ASN A 110 -11.97 -5.94 1.89
N PHE A 111 -12.70 -4.86 2.12
CA PHE A 111 -13.72 -4.83 3.18
C PHE A 111 -15.03 -5.36 2.61
N LEU A 112 -15.48 -6.48 3.13
CA LEU A 112 -16.77 -7.03 2.74
C LEU A 112 -17.90 -6.07 3.17
N PRO A 113 -19.06 -6.10 2.49
CA PRO A 113 -20.21 -5.27 2.86
C PRO A 113 -20.54 -5.38 4.36
N GLY A 114 -20.65 -4.22 5.03
CA GLY A 114 -20.92 -4.14 6.46
C GLY A 114 -19.70 -4.32 7.38
N THR A 115 -18.51 -4.60 6.84
CA THR A 115 -17.29 -4.74 7.67
C THR A 115 -16.41 -3.50 7.69
N GLY A 116 -16.55 -2.61 6.71
CA GLY A 116 -15.91 -1.29 6.67
C GLY A 116 -16.86 -0.18 7.13
N GLY A 117 -16.34 0.94 7.58
CA GLY A 117 -17.13 2.12 7.90
C GLY A 117 -17.60 2.86 6.65
N GLY A 118 -18.92 3.06 6.48
CA GLY A 118 -19.48 3.85 5.38
C GLY A 118 -19.17 3.29 3.99
N ARG A 119 -18.58 4.13 3.11
CA ARG A 119 -18.20 3.78 1.74
C ARG A 119 -16.77 3.22 1.61
N ASN A 120 -16.13 2.88 2.72
CA ASN A 120 -14.76 2.35 2.70
C ASN A 120 -14.77 0.93 2.10
N THR A 121 -14.08 0.75 0.98
CA THR A 121 -14.03 -0.52 0.22
C THR A 121 -12.83 -1.38 0.61
N GLY A 122 -11.94 -0.89 1.46
CA GLY A 122 -10.74 -1.62 1.84
C GLY A 122 -9.52 -0.74 2.01
N HIS A 123 -8.36 -1.38 1.96
CA HIS A 123 -7.06 -0.72 2.03
C HIS A 123 -6.07 -1.33 1.05
N ILE A 124 -5.10 -0.54 0.60
CA ILE A 124 -4.01 -1.03 -0.25
C ILE A 124 -2.70 -0.42 0.23
N VAL A 125 -1.67 -1.26 0.30
CA VAL A 125 -0.32 -0.88 0.72
C VAL A 125 0.72 -1.35 -0.30
N LEU A 126 1.83 -0.63 -0.41
CA LEU A 126 3.03 -1.03 -1.15
C LEU A 126 4.01 -1.70 -0.18
N ILE A 127 4.51 -2.89 -0.50
CA ILE A 127 5.57 -3.55 0.27
C ILE A 127 6.90 -2.82 0.03
N ASP A 128 7.49 -2.30 1.11
CA ASP A 128 8.72 -1.50 1.08
C ASP A 128 9.96 -2.23 1.64
N GLY A 129 9.78 -3.43 2.14
CA GLY A 129 10.85 -4.29 2.65
C GLY A 129 10.46 -5.74 2.62
N SER A 130 11.43 -6.64 2.60
CA SER A 130 11.17 -8.08 2.63
C SER A 130 10.39 -8.45 3.90
N PRO A 131 9.31 -9.26 3.80
CA PRO A 131 8.66 -9.83 4.98
C PRO A 131 9.65 -10.62 5.82
N THR A 132 9.59 -10.47 7.14
CA THR A 132 10.43 -11.22 8.08
C THR A 132 9.58 -11.91 9.13
N LEU A 133 9.93 -13.14 9.47
CA LEU A 133 9.30 -13.86 10.57
C LEU A 133 9.48 -13.08 11.88
N LYS A 134 8.44 -13.06 12.68
CA LYS A 134 8.42 -12.48 14.01
C LYS A 134 8.18 -13.56 15.04
N ASP A 135 8.86 -13.49 16.18
CA ASP A 135 8.51 -14.28 17.34
C ASP A 135 7.06 -14.01 17.76
N ASN A 136 6.36 -15.06 18.17
CA ASN A 136 4.96 -14.97 18.55
C ASN A 136 4.73 -13.91 19.63
N SER A 137 3.84 -12.98 19.35
CA SER A 137 3.39 -11.96 20.29
C SER A 137 1.88 -11.75 20.15
N SER A 138 1.26 -11.14 21.14
CA SER A 138 -0.19 -10.87 21.10
C SER A 138 -0.58 -10.00 19.89
N PRO A 139 -1.74 -10.28 19.26
CA PRO A 139 -2.61 -11.43 19.50
C PRO A 139 -2.03 -12.73 18.92
N ILE A 140 -2.00 -13.80 19.71
CA ILE A 140 -1.55 -15.14 19.28
C ILE A 140 -2.73 -15.86 18.66
N ILE A 141 -2.55 -16.32 17.41
CA ILE A 141 -3.54 -17.12 16.68
C ILE A 141 -2.95 -18.52 16.48
N ASN A 142 -3.66 -19.54 16.95
CA ASN A 142 -3.20 -20.92 16.87
C ASN A 142 -2.92 -21.34 15.42
N ASP A 143 -1.89 -22.17 15.25
CA ASP A 143 -1.47 -22.71 13.94
C ASP A 143 -1.08 -21.67 12.90
N THR A 144 -0.72 -20.45 13.32
CA THR A 144 -0.23 -19.41 12.44
C THR A 144 1.22 -19.01 12.73
N LEU A 145 1.87 -18.48 11.69
CA LEU A 145 3.15 -17.76 11.77
C LEU A 145 2.87 -16.26 11.71
N GLN A 146 3.66 -15.48 12.42
CA GLN A 146 3.57 -14.01 12.38
C GLN A 146 4.72 -13.43 11.55
N TRP A 147 4.40 -12.41 10.76
CA TRP A 147 5.33 -11.74 9.86
C TRP A 147 5.29 -10.24 10.06
N ILE A 148 6.45 -9.60 10.08
CA ILE A 148 6.59 -8.16 9.97
C ILE A 148 6.74 -7.82 8.48
N VAL A 149 5.89 -6.95 7.98
CA VAL A 149 5.95 -6.45 6.60
C VAL A 149 6.12 -4.94 6.63
N PRO A 150 7.28 -4.42 6.21
CA PRO A 150 7.46 -2.98 6.00
C PRO A 150 6.62 -2.52 4.81
N ILE A 151 5.85 -1.45 5.00
CA ILE A 151 4.96 -0.91 3.97
C ILE A 151 5.11 0.61 3.82
N ILE A 152 4.75 1.11 2.64
CA ILE A 152 4.42 2.51 2.40
C ILE A 152 2.95 2.58 2.02
N ASP A 153 2.21 3.47 2.66
CA ASP A 153 0.80 3.69 2.37
C ASP A 153 0.33 5.11 2.70
N GLN A 154 -0.86 5.42 2.28
CA GLN A 154 -1.58 6.65 2.61
C GLN A 154 -2.68 6.30 3.62
N SER A 155 -2.46 6.62 4.91
CA SER A 155 -3.38 6.28 6.00
C SER A 155 -3.13 7.10 7.27
N SER A 156 -3.68 6.67 8.40
CA SER A 156 -3.18 6.99 9.74
C SER A 156 -1.93 6.14 10.05
N HIS A 157 -1.27 6.36 11.20
CA HIS A 157 -0.05 5.62 11.55
C HIS A 157 -0.32 4.14 11.93
N HIS A 158 0.71 3.30 11.75
CA HIS A 158 0.73 1.87 12.10
C HIS A 158 1.53 1.60 13.40
N GLY A 159 1.24 2.38 14.46
CA GLY A 159 1.94 2.26 15.74
C GLY A 159 3.24 3.05 15.81
N THR A 160 4.05 2.77 16.84
CA THR A 160 5.22 3.59 17.22
C THR A 160 6.39 3.53 16.24
N SER A 161 6.46 2.52 15.38
CA SER A 161 7.52 2.38 14.36
C SER A 161 7.17 3.03 13.02
N ASP A 162 6.11 3.84 13.00
CA ASP A 162 5.63 4.52 11.79
C ASP A 162 6.21 5.93 11.69
N THR A 163 6.57 6.36 10.49
CA THR A 163 7.11 7.72 10.24
C THR A 163 6.12 8.84 10.59
N ARG A 164 4.83 8.53 10.65
CA ARG A 164 3.73 9.44 11.05
C ARG A 164 3.55 9.54 12.57
N TYR A 165 4.17 8.63 13.33
CA TYR A 165 4.13 8.65 14.78
C TYR A 165 5.30 9.49 15.31
N SER A 166 4.99 10.66 15.86
CA SER A 166 5.96 11.62 16.40
C SER A 166 5.31 12.41 17.52
N ASP A 167 6.03 13.35 18.11
CA ASP A 167 5.47 14.32 19.09
C ASP A 167 4.32 15.14 18.50
N LYS A 168 4.28 15.29 17.16
CA LYS A 168 3.18 15.87 16.40
C LYS A 168 2.69 14.87 15.36
N PRO A 169 1.86 13.88 15.76
CA PRO A 169 1.40 12.86 14.84
C PRO A 169 0.61 13.48 13.68
N TYR A 170 0.79 12.91 12.49
CA TYR A 170 0.06 13.32 11.30
C TYR A 170 -0.55 12.11 10.58
N THR A 171 -1.42 12.36 9.62
CA THR A 171 -1.98 11.34 8.73
C THR A 171 -1.54 11.60 7.30
N GLY A 172 -1.53 10.58 6.47
CA GLY A 172 -1.15 10.75 5.07
C GLY A 172 -0.15 9.70 4.59
N LEU A 173 0.74 10.11 3.70
CA LEU A 173 1.80 9.23 3.20
C LEU A 173 2.83 8.96 4.29
N GLY A 174 3.10 7.67 4.52
CA GLY A 174 4.07 7.26 5.53
C GLY A 174 4.59 5.85 5.28
N LYS A 175 5.62 5.51 6.04
CA LYS A 175 6.19 4.17 6.12
C LYS A 175 5.93 3.60 7.51
N GLY A 176 5.39 2.40 7.55
CA GLY A 176 5.07 1.70 8.79
C GLY A 176 5.35 0.21 8.71
N LEU A 177 5.00 -0.48 9.79
CA LEU A 177 5.12 -1.93 9.91
C LEU A 177 3.73 -2.51 10.18
N MET A 178 3.26 -3.39 9.30
CA MET A 178 2.07 -4.20 9.55
C MET A 178 2.46 -5.62 9.95
N ARG A 179 1.61 -6.28 10.73
CA ARG A 179 1.76 -7.70 11.05
C ARG A 179 0.78 -8.50 10.22
N PHE A 180 1.31 -9.48 9.49
CA PHE A 180 0.50 -10.46 8.77
C PHE A 180 0.64 -11.83 9.41
N TYR A 181 -0.42 -12.61 9.29
CA TYR A 181 -0.49 -13.99 9.77
C TYR A 181 -0.62 -14.91 8.58
N THR A 182 0.10 -16.04 8.62
CA THR A 182 0.01 -17.08 7.62
C THR A 182 -0.19 -18.43 8.29
N ASP A 183 -0.69 -19.40 7.56
CA ASP A 183 -0.52 -20.79 7.95
C ASP A 183 0.96 -21.23 7.85
N LYS A 184 1.25 -22.49 8.15
CA LYS A 184 2.60 -23.07 8.09
C LYS A 184 3.17 -23.14 6.66
N SER A 185 2.32 -23.08 5.63
CA SER A 185 2.72 -23.06 4.22
C SER A 185 3.08 -21.65 3.74
N GLY A 186 2.80 -20.61 4.53
CA GLY A 186 2.99 -19.21 4.18
C GLY A 186 1.76 -18.55 3.56
N THR A 187 0.61 -19.25 3.51
CA THR A 187 -0.63 -18.68 2.97
C THR A 187 -1.25 -17.70 3.96
N LEU A 188 -1.60 -16.51 3.51
CA LEU A 188 -2.19 -15.44 4.32
C LEU A 188 -3.49 -15.90 4.99
N SER A 189 -3.63 -15.62 6.29
CA SER A 189 -4.80 -15.98 7.11
C SER A 189 -5.41 -14.77 7.86
N GLY A 190 -4.68 -13.66 7.96
CA GLY A 190 -5.14 -12.44 8.60
C GLY A 190 -4.04 -11.41 8.80
N TYR A 191 -4.38 -10.34 9.50
CA TYR A 191 -3.44 -9.26 9.77
C TYR A 191 -3.81 -8.46 11.02
N THR A 192 -2.86 -7.64 11.49
CA THR A 192 -3.11 -6.50 12.38
C THR A 192 -2.56 -5.23 11.76
N TRP A 193 -3.15 -4.08 12.10
CA TRP A 193 -2.72 -2.79 11.57
C TRP A 193 -1.35 -2.33 12.07
N SER A 194 -0.86 -2.92 13.15
CA SER A 194 0.45 -2.57 13.72
C SER A 194 1.09 -3.77 14.41
N LEU A 195 2.31 -3.60 14.89
CA LEU A 195 3.01 -4.61 15.69
C LEU A 195 2.62 -4.60 17.17
N LEU A 196 1.80 -3.64 17.61
CA LEU A 196 1.39 -3.53 19.01
C LEU A 196 0.56 -4.74 19.45
N ASP A 197 0.75 -5.18 20.68
CA ASP A 197 0.04 -6.33 21.25
C ASP A 197 -1.46 -6.08 21.40
N VAL A 198 -1.87 -4.81 21.50
CA VAL A 198 -3.27 -4.38 21.54
C VAL A 198 -3.93 -4.26 20.17
N SER A 199 -3.17 -4.41 19.09
CA SER A 199 -3.70 -4.32 17.72
C SER A 199 -4.55 -5.56 17.43
N LEU A 200 -5.83 -5.33 17.10
CA LEU A 200 -6.80 -6.42 16.90
C LEU A 200 -6.46 -7.25 15.65
N TYR A 201 -6.49 -8.57 15.82
CA TYR A 201 -6.40 -9.50 14.69
C TYR A 201 -7.66 -9.45 13.84
N ILE A 202 -7.48 -9.40 12.53
CA ILE A 202 -8.55 -9.40 11.53
C ILE A 202 -8.33 -10.60 10.61
N ASN A 203 -9.28 -11.52 10.64
CA ASN A 203 -9.25 -12.72 9.81
C ASN A 203 -9.62 -12.40 8.35
N ILE A 204 -9.05 -13.16 7.40
CA ILE A 204 -9.36 -13.03 5.95
C ILE A 204 -10.83 -13.31 5.62
N SER A 205 -11.58 -14.05 6.45
CA SER A 205 -13.01 -14.24 6.27
C SER A 205 -13.81 -12.95 6.44
N LYS A 206 -13.29 -11.99 7.22
CA LYS A 206 -13.88 -10.67 7.42
C LYS A 206 -13.34 -9.65 6.42
N HIS A 207 -12.02 -9.65 6.23
CA HIS A 207 -11.33 -8.77 5.28
C HIS A 207 -10.42 -9.63 4.40
N PRO A 208 -10.93 -10.17 3.29
CA PRO A 208 -10.10 -10.87 2.31
C PRO A 208 -8.93 -10.01 1.85
N LEU A 209 -7.77 -10.62 1.71
CA LEU A 209 -6.57 -9.92 1.24
C LEU A 209 -5.77 -10.80 0.28
N ILE A 210 -5.05 -10.15 -0.61
CA ILE A 210 -4.24 -10.79 -1.66
C ILE A 210 -3.03 -9.93 -1.96
N ILE A 211 -1.92 -10.56 -2.32
CA ILE A 211 -0.72 -9.88 -2.81
C ILE A 211 -0.81 -9.78 -4.33
N GLY A 212 -0.47 -8.62 -4.88
CA GLY A 212 -0.42 -8.39 -6.33
C GLY A 212 0.95 -7.90 -6.74
N ARG A 213 1.62 -8.67 -7.60
CA ARG A 213 2.84 -8.26 -8.29
C ARG A 213 2.47 -7.63 -9.62
N LEU A 214 2.89 -6.39 -9.83
CA LEU A 214 2.63 -5.69 -11.07
C LEU A 214 3.31 -6.41 -12.25
N ASN A 215 2.53 -6.78 -13.26
CA ASN A 215 3.05 -7.24 -14.54
C ASN A 215 3.40 -6.01 -15.40
N ASN A 216 4.67 -5.62 -15.37
CA ASN A 216 5.15 -4.42 -16.03
C ASN A 216 5.79 -4.68 -17.40
N ALA A 217 5.64 -5.87 -17.97
CA ALA A 217 6.28 -6.23 -19.25
C ALA A 217 5.92 -5.29 -20.41
N ASN A 218 4.74 -4.68 -20.37
CA ASN A 218 4.22 -3.74 -21.37
C ASN A 218 4.14 -2.29 -20.87
N LEU A 219 4.71 -1.98 -19.70
CA LEU A 219 4.70 -0.64 -19.12
C LEU A 219 6.09 0.01 -19.29
N GLU A 220 6.11 1.22 -19.80
CA GLU A 220 7.35 1.99 -19.92
C GLU A 220 7.67 2.70 -18.60
N PRO A 221 8.79 2.37 -17.94
CA PRO A 221 9.13 2.98 -16.66
C PRO A 221 9.51 4.45 -16.82
N ASN A 222 8.93 5.30 -16.01
CA ASN A 222 9.31 6.70 -15.89
C ASN A 222 10.57 6.80 -15.02
N ILE A 223 11.73 6.82 -15.66
CA ILE A 223 13.02 6.96 -14.99
C ILE A 223 13.36 8.44 -14.87
N PRO A 224 13.53 8.99 -13.66
CA PRO A 224 13.86 10.40 -13.51
C PRO A 224 15.25 10.69 -14.10
N ILE A 225 15.28 11.68 -14.98
CA ILE A 225 16.53 12.20 -15.54
C ILE A 225 17.12 13.15 -14.51
N ASN A 226 18.35 12.88 -14.05
CA ASN A 226 19.10 13.66 -13.05
C ASN A 226 18.61 13.48 -11.59
N ILE A 227 19.03 12.41 -10.95
CA ILE A 227 19.07 12.27 -9.49
C ILE A 227 20.39 12.80 -8.96
#